data_151f45d406f9c72caaac83a4388f8170
#
_entry.id   151f45d406f9c72caaac83a4388f8170
#
_cell.length_a   1.000
_cell.length_b   1.000
_cell.length_c   1.000
_cell.angle_alpha   90.00
_cell.angle_beta   90.00
_cell.angle_gamma   90.00
#
_symmetry.space_group_name_H-M   'P 1'
#
loop_
_entity.id
_entity.type
_entity.pdbx_description
1 polymer ?
#
loop_
_entity_poly.entity_id
_entity_poly.type
_entity_poly.pdbx_seq_one_letter_code
_entity_poly.pdbx_strand_id
1 'polypeptide(L)'
;MNLATLRSYLIKQQKSSKKNKPDKALTQASFDREKVNDIINDAVMWLSHSKTGAIITFERNSSLDSFIKTGTVINSPLSAELIETIFYEGTRLHDGALVIRGDKMVAASVFFTATSRPLVGKYGARHRAALGISEQTDSLTIVVSEE
;
A
#
# COMPACT_ATOMS: atom_id res chain seq x y z
N MET A 1 11.98 3.93 8.89
CA MET A 1 12.64 3.01 7.93
C MET A 1 13.17 3.85 6.79
N ASN A 2 14.45 3.82 6.48
CA ASN A 2 14.98 4.59 5.37
C ASN A 2 14.66 3.90 4.02
N LEU A 3 14.81 4.63 2.90
CA LEU A 3 14.52 4.13 1.54
C LEU A 3 15.29 2.84 1.20
N ALA A 4 16.52 2.68 1.71
CA ALA A 4 17.35 1.50 1.48
C ALA A 4 16.77 0.24 2.15
N THR A 5 16.16 0.39 3.32
CA THR A 5 15.50 -0.71 4.06
C THR A 5 14.20 -1.13 3.36
N LEU A 6 13.45 -0.17 2.83
CA LEU A 6 12.25 -0.44 2.03
C LEU A 6 12.60 -1.21 0.74
N ARG A 7 13.65 -0.77 0.05
CA ARG A 7 14.15 -1.42 -1.17
C ARG A 7 14.62 -2.86 -0.91
N SER A 8 15.32 -3.10 0.21
CA SER A 8 15.78 -4.43 0.59
C SER A 8 14.63 -5.37 0.99
N TYR A 9 13.57 -4.84 1.61
CA TYR A 9 12.37 -5.58 1.96
C TYR A 9 11.60 -6.02 0.71
N LEU A 10 11.40 -5.12 -0.25
CA LEU A 10 10.76 -5.42 -1.53
C LEU A 10 11.53 -6.46 -2.36
N ILE A 11 12.87 -6.39 -2.37
CA ILE A 11 13.73 -7.37 -3.06
C ILE A 11 13.69 -8.75 -2.40
N LYS A 12 13.61 -8.83 -1.07
CA LYS A 12 13.45 -10.09 -0.34
C LYS A 12 12.13 -10.80 -0.66
N GLN A 13 11.04 -10.04 -0.77
CA GLN A 13 9.72 -10.58 -1.13
C GLN A 13 9.70 -11.14 -2.56
N GLN A 14 10.39 -10.48 -3.50
CA GLN A 14 10.50 -10.96 -4.89
C GLN A 14 11.29 -12.27 -5.01
N LYS A 15 12.29 -12.50 -4.15
CA LYS A 15 13.11 -13.73 -4.17
C LYS A 15 12.41 -14.94 -3.55
N SER A 16 11.50 -14.75 -2.59
CA SER A 16 10.73 -15.84 -2.00
C SER A 16 9.61 -16.35 -2.91
N SER A 17 9.17 -15.54 -3.87
CA SER A 17 8.10 -15.85 -4.81
C SER A 17 8.51 -16.79 -5.97
N LYS A 18 9.81 -17.11 -6.13
CA LYS A 18 10.30 -17.90 -7.27
C LYS A 18 10.24 -19.43 -7.10
N LYS A 19 9.63 -19.95 -6.06
CA LYS A 19 9.65 -21.40 -5.75
C LYS A 19 8.32 -22.13 -5.79
N ASN A 20 7.24 -21.55 -6.28
CA ASN A 20 6.00 -22.31 -6.47
C ASN A 20 5.58 -22.29 -7.95
N LYS A 21 5.41 -23.53 -8.50
CA LYS A 21 4.83 -23.77 -9.84
C LYS A 21 3.48 -23.10 -9.95
N PRO A 22 3.09 -22.64 -11.16
CA PRO A 22 1.81 -22.02 -11.37
C PRO A 22 0.70 -23.05 -11.28
N ASP A 23 -0.13 -22.97 -10.26
CA ASP A 23 -1.45 -23.58 -10.28
C ASP A 23 -2.38 -22.74 -11.16
N LYS A 24 -3.19 -23.47 -11.94
CA LYS A 24 -4.04 -23.00 -13.01
C LYS A 24 -4.93 -21.80 -12.67
N ALA A 25 -4.79 -20.77 -13.49
CA ALA A 25 -5.85 -19.96 -14.07
C ALA A 25 -6.94 -19.41 -13.13
N LEU A 26 -6.63 -18.30 -12.48
CA LEU A 26 -7.55 -17.18 -12.45
C LEU A 26 -6.96 -16.16 -13.43
N THR A 27 -7.71 -15.79 -14.43
CA THR A 27 -7.35 -14.79 -15.45
C THR A 27 -7.18 -13.44 -14.74
N GLN A 28 -6.06 -13.24 -14.08
CA GLN A 28 -5.62 -11.90 -13.72
C GLN A 28 -5.31 -11.20 -15.03
N ALA A 29 -6.10 -10.21 -15.36
CA ALA A 29 -5.79 -9.29 -16.44
C ALA A 29 -4.31 -8.89 -16.26
N SER A 30 -3.48 -9.22 -17.26
CA SER A 30 -2.07 -8.92 -17.21
C SER A 30 -1.91 -7.40 -17.22
N PHE A 31 -1.45 -6.83 -16.12
CA PHE A 31 -1.08 -5.43 -16.04
C PHE A 31 0.45 -5.30 -16.09
N ASP A 32 0.91 -4.16 -16.59
CA ASP A 32 2.33 -3.85 -16.66
C ASP A 32 2.87 -3.52 -15.27
N ARG A 33 3.60 -4.47 -14.68
CA ARG A 33 4.17 -4.33 -13.34
C ARG A 33 5.27 -3.25 -13.27
N GLU A 34 6.04 -3.07 -14.35
CA GLU A 34 7.07 -2.04 -14.37
C GLU A 34 6.44 -0.66 -14.33
N LYS A 35 5.39 -0.44 -15.12
CA LYS A 35 4.63 0.81 -15.10
C LYS A 35 3.99 1.08 -13.72
N VAL A 36 3.44 0.07 -13.07
CA VAL A 36 2.92 0.20 -11.70
C VAL A 36 4.03 0.61 -10.73
N ASN A 37 5.18 -0.06 -10.80
CA ASN A 37 6.33 0.25 -9.95
C ASN A 37 6.83 1.68 -10.14
N ASP A 38 6.92 2.16 -11.39
CA ASP A 38 7.36 3.52 -11.70
C ASP A 38 6.39 4.56 -11.10
N ILE A 39 5.09 4.38 -11.31
CA ILE A 39 4.06 5.28 -10.76
C ILE A 39 4.12 5.32 -9.24
N ILE A 40 4.23 4.16 -8.58
CA ILE A 40 4.32 4.07 -7.13
C ILE A 40 5.61 4.71 -6.61
N ASN A 41 6.72 4.48 -7.29
CA ASN A 41 7.99 5.10 -6.92
C ASN A 41 7.92 6.63 -7.00
N ASP A 42 7.36 7.18 -8.07
CA ASP A 42 7.19 8.63 -8.23
C ASP A 42 6.32 9.21 -7.11
N ALA A 43 5.16 8.59 -6.82
CA ALA A 43 4.27 9.02 -5.77
C ALA A 43 4.94 8.96 -4.39
N VAL A 44 5.62 7.86 -4.06
CA VAL A 44 6.30 7.68 -2.76
C VAL A 44 7.45 8.67 -2.60
N MET A 45 8.22 8.95 -3.65
CA MET A 45 9.28 9.94 -3.62
C MET A 45 8.74 11.35 -3.37
N TRP A 46 7.64 11.71 -4.04
CA TRP A 46 6.98 13.00 -3.82
C TRP A 46 6.45 13.12 -2.39
N LEU A 47 5.71 12.11 -1.91
CA LEU A 47 5.17 12.08 -0.54
C LEU A 47 6.28 12.18 0.52
N SER A 48 7.39 11.48 0.31
CA SER A 48 8.55 11.54 1.20
C SER A 48 9.20 12.92 1.22
N HIS A 49 9.38 13.56 0.05
CA HIS A 49 9.95 14.90 -0.05
C HIS A 49 9.04 15.98 0.58
N SER A 50 7.74 15.84 0.41
CA SER A 50 6.75 16.75 1.01
C SER A 50 6.45 16.45 2.47
N LYS A 51 7.09 15.44 3.06
CA LYS A 51 6.84 14.96 4.43
C LYS A 51 5.36 14.65 4.68
N THR A 52 4.73 14.04 3.68
CA THR A 52 3.32 13.67 3.72
C THR A 52 3.21 12.18 4.09
N GLY A 53 2.55 11.89 5.20
CA GLY A 53 2.32 10.52 5.65
C GLY A 53 1.32 9.79 4.75
N ALA A 54 1.59 8.51 4.44
CA ALA A 54 0.71 7.71 3.60
C ALA A 54 0.77 6.22 3.97
N ILE A 55 -0.35 5.52 3.73
CA ILE A 55 -0.43 4.05 3.73
C ILE A 55 -0.96 3.62 2.35
N ILE A 56 -0.17 2.84 1.63
CA ILE A 56 -0.55 2.30 0.32
C ILE A 56 -0.49 0.78 0.39
N THR A 57 -1.61 0.12 0.19
CA THR A 57 -1.75 -1.33 0.36
C THR A 57 -2.15 -2.00 -0.95
N PHE A 58 -1.36 -2.99 -1.35
CA PHE A 58 -1.62 -3.80 -2.53
C PHE A 58 -2.32 -5.10 -2.12
N GLU A 59 -3.52 -5.31 -2.64
CA GLU A 59 -4.21 -6.58 -2.51
C GLU A 59 -3.44 -7.68 -3.26
N ARG A 60 -3.32 -8.83 -2.64
CA ARG A 60 -2.69 -10.02 -3.25
C ARG A 60 -3.71 -11.15 -3.32
N ASN A 61 -3.45 -12.29 -2.66
CA ASN A 61 -4.36 -13.44 -2.71
C ASN A 61 -5.55 -13.28 -1.76
N SER A 62 -5.32 -12.67 -0.61
CA SER A 62 -6.39 -12.38 0.36
C SER A 62 -7.18 -11.16 -0.09
N SER A 63 -8.50 -11.31 -0.25
CA SER A 63 -9.38 -10.18 -0.58
C SER A 63 -9.40 -9.14 0.53
N LEU A 64 -9.33 -7.87 0.14
CA LEU A 64 -9.49 -6.72 1.04
C LEU A 64 -10.90 -6.13 1.00
N ASP A 65 -11.88 -6.79 0.39
CA ASP A 65 -13.24 -6.25 0.20
C ASP A 65 -13.92 -5.85 1.53
N SER A 66 -13.68 -6.60 2.61
CA SER A 66 -14.22 -6.25 3.93
C SER A 66 -13.67 -4.94 4.48
N PHE A 67 -12.39 -4.63 4.19
CA PHE A 67 -11.76 -3.37 4.59
C PHE A 67 -12.17 -2.22 3.67
N ILE A 68 -12.25 -2.46 2.37
CA ILE A 68 -12.65 -1.47 1.34
C ILE A 68 -14.01 -0.83 1.68
N LYS A 69 -14.93 -1.59 2.26
CA LYS A 69 -16.24 -1.08 2.71
C LYS A 69 -16.16 0.05 3.75
N THR A 70 -15.05 0.17 4.46
CA THR A 70 -14.83 1.23 5.45
C THR A 70 -14.39 2.54 4.82
N GLY A 71 -13.92 2.52 3.60
CA GLY A 71 -13.37 3.66 2.87
C GLY A 71 -14.30 4.22 1.79
N THR A 72 -13.71 5.05 0.96
CA THR A 72 -14.37 5.65 -0.22
C THR A 72 -13.90 4.93 -1.48
N VAL A 73 -14.83 4.34 -2.21
CA VAL A 73 -14.56 3.65 -3.48
C VAL A 73 -14.17 4.68 -4.55
N ILE A 74 -13.05 4.44 -5.23
CA ILE A 74 -12.50 5.32 -6.28
C ILE A 74 -12.61 4.65 -7.65
N ASN A 75 -12.17 3.40 -7.78
CA ASN A 75 -12.16 2.63 -9.02
C ASN A 75 -11.53 3.37 -10.21
N SER A 76 -10.33 3.91 -10.02
CA SER A 76 -9.61 4.65 -11.06
C SER A 76 -8.33 3.92 -11.49
N PRO A 77 -7.82 4.20 -12.70
CA PRO A 77 -6.46 3.82 -13.06
C PRO A 77 -5.44 4.38 -12.06
N LEU A 78 -4.32 3.67 -11.91
CA LEU A 78 -3.22 4.12 -11.06
C LEU A 78 -2.57 5.38 -11.64
N SER A 79 -2.40 6.41 -10.80
CA SER A 79 -1.79 7.69 -11.15
C SER A 79 -1.03 8.25 -9.97
N ALA A 80 0.22 8.69 -10.19
CA ALA A 80 1.04 9.30 -9.14
C ALA A 80 0.39 10.58 -8.62
N GLU A 81 -0.09 11.43 -9.52
CA GLU A 81 -0.72 12.71 -9.19
C GLU A 81 -1.99 12.51 -8.37
N LEU A 82 -2.77 11.47 -8.66
CA LEU A 82 -3.96 11.17 -7.87
C LEU A 82 -3.61 10.64 -6.48
N ILE A 83 -2.58 9.80 -6.37
CA ILE A 83 -2.06 9.34 -5.06
C ILE A 83 -1.60 10.54 -4.22
N GLU A 84 -0.82 11.43 -4.79
CA GLU A 84 -0.34 12.65 -4.13
C GLU A 84 -1.51 13.52 -3.67
N THR A 85 -2.54 13.68 -4.51
CA THR A 85 -3.76 14.43 -4.19
C THR A 85 -4.57 13.79 -3.06
N ILE A 86 -4.70 12.46 -3.07
CA ILE A 86 -5.41 11.72 -2.02
C ILE A 86 -4.77 11.96 -0.65
N PHE A 87 -3.44 11.87 -0.58
CA PHE A 87 -2.74 12.02 0.69
C PHE A 87 -2.40 13.46 1.07
N TYR A 88 -2.73 14.43 0.21
CA TYR A 88 -2.55 15.83 0.56
C TYR A 88 -3.32 16.18 1.85
N GLU A 89 -2.60 16.74 2.82
CA GLU A 89 -3.14 17.06 4.14
C GLU A 89 -4.32 18.04 4.02
N GLY A 90 -5.39 17.76 4.75
CA GLY A 90 -6.63 18.54 4.70
C GLY A 90 -7.68 18.03 3.71
N THR A 91 -7.35 17.06 2.84
CA THR A 91 -8.39 16.38 2.04
C THR A 91 -9.17 15.39 2.92
N ARG A 92 -10.39 15.05 2.53
CA ARG A 92 -11.18 14.05 3.26
C ARG A 92 -10.69 12.62 3.09
N LEU A 93 -9.82 12.37 2.11
CA LEU A 93 -9.32 11.05 1.73
C LEU A 93 -7.93 10.71 2.29
N HIS A 94 -7.23 11.70 2.90
CA HIS A 94 -5.85 11.52 3.36
C HIS A 94 -5.72 10.61 4.59
N ASP A 95 -6.76 10.53 5.39
CA ASP A 95 -6.77 9.69 6.60
C ASP A 95 -7.22 8.27 6.25
N GLY A 96 -6.37 7.30 6.57
CA GLY A 96 -6.55 5.90 6.22
C GLY A 96 -5.66 5.45 5.07
N ALA A 97 -5.97 4.28 4.52
CA ALA A 97 -5.15 3.63 3.50
C ALA A 97 -5.74 3.77 2.09
N LEU A 98 -4.86 3.85 1.11
CA LEU A 98 -5.18 3.61 -0.29
C LEU A 98 -5.03 2.12 -0.59
N VAL A 99 -6.05 1.50 -1.15
CA VAL A 99 -6.02 0.10 -1.58
C VAL A 99 -5.89 0.02 -3.09
N ILE A 100 -4.90 -0.74 -3.54
CA ILE A 100 -4.59 -0.99 -4.95
C ILE A 100 -4.82 -2.47 -5.26
N ARG A 101 -5.50 -2.73 -6.38
CA ARG A 101 -5.72 -4.07 -6.95
C ARG A 101 -5.21 -4.07 -8.38
N GLY A 102 -4.10 -4.78 -8.63
CA GLY A 102 -3.44 -4.76 -9.93
C GLY A 102 -2.89 -3.37 -10.29
N ASP A 103 -3.44 -2.75 -11.31
CA ASP A 103 -3.12 -1.41 -11.79
C ASP A 103 -4.19 -0.36 -11.47
N LYS A 104 -5.10 -0.69 -10.53
CA LYS A 104 -6.22 0.18 -10.19
C LYS A 104 -6.21 0.60 -8.72
N MET A 105 -6.51 1.85 -8.48
CA MET A 105 -6.84 2.37 -7.16
C MET A 105 -8.30 2.07 -6.87
N VAL A 106 -8.55 1.16 -5.92
CA VAL A 106 -9.91 0.68 -5.62
C VAL A 106 -10.62 1.59 -4.65
N ALA A 107 -9.98 1.93 -3.55
CA ALA A 107 -10.56 2.77 -2.51
C ALA A 107 -9.49 3.54 -1.73
N ALA A 108 -9.86 4.69 -1.20
CA ALA A 108 -9.04 5.48 -0.27
C ALA A 108 -9.75 5.66 1.08
N SER A 109 -9.05 6.22 2.05
CA SER A 109 -9.56 6.40 3.42
C SER A 109 -10.05 5.07 4.04
N VAL A 110 -9.38 3.98 3.69
CA VAL A 110 -9.73 2.64 4.19
C VAL A 110 -9.15 2.45 5.58
N PHE A 111 -9.99 1.99 6.51
CA PHE A 111 -9.58 1.79 7.89
C PHE A 111 -8.95 0.41 8.11
N PHE A 112 -7.77 0.40 8.73
CA PHE A 112 -7.13 -0.81 9.24
C PHE A 112 -7.01 -0.74 10.76
N THR A 113 -7.35 -1.82 11.43
CA THR A 113 -7.15 -1.93 12.87
C THR A 113 -5.65 -1.95 13.19
N ALA A 114 -5.21 -1.06 14.06
CA ALA A 114 -3.82 -1.01 14.49
C ALA A 114 -3.41 -2.30 15.21
N THR A 115 -2.14 -2.70 15.04
CA THR A 115 -1.59 -3.82 15.80
C THR A 115 -1.64 -3.57 17.31
N SER A 116 -1.93 -4.61 18.08
CA SER A 116 -1.82 -4.58 19.54
C SER A 116 -0.41 -4.91 20.04
N ARG A 117 0.50 -5.30 19.14
CA ARG A 117 1.88 -5.66 19.52
C ARG A 117 2.63 -4.42 19.98
N PRO A 118 3.45 -4.54 21.05
CA PRO A 118 4.32 -3.46 21.45
C PRO A 118 5.39 -3.22 20.36
N LEU A 119 5.56 -1.96 19.97
CA LEU A 119 6.61 -1.55 19.03
C LEU A 119 7.67 -0.76 19.77
N VAL A 120 8.92 -1.15 19.57
CA VAL A 120 10.08 -0.43 20.11
C VAL A 120 10.54 0.57 19.05
N GLY A 121 10.47 1.88 19.37
CA GLY A 121 10.87 2.95 18.46
C GLY A 121 9.78 3.99 18.22
N LYS A 122 10.08 4.97 17.35
CA LYS A 122 9.14 6.02 16.96
C LYS A 122 8.26 5.56 15.81
N TYR A 123 7.19 4.85 16.13
CA TYR A 123 6.21 4.39 15.14
C TYR A 123 4.86 5.07 15.38
N GLY A 124 4.40 5.84 14.39
CA GLY A 124 3.11 6.51 14.43
C GLY A 124 1.92 5.61 14.10
N ALA A 125 0.73 6.20 14.05
CA ALA A 125 -0.53 5.50 13.80
C ALA A 125 -0.54 4.74 12.46
N ARG A 126 0.06 5.30 11.40
CA ARG A 126 0.15 4.67 10.08
C ARG A 126 0.98 3.39 10.10
N HIS A 127 2.09 3.37 10.81
CA HIS A 127 2.91 2.16 10.97
C HIS A 127 2.15 1.06 11.71
N ARG A 128 1.42 1.42 12.76
CA ARG A 128 0.63 0.46 13.54
C ARG A 128 -0.53 -0.12 12.74
N ALA A 129 -1.19 0.69 11.92
CA ALA A 129 -2.25 0.23 11.02
C ALA A 129 -1.70 -0.70 9.92
N ALA A 130 -0.54 -0.36 9.35
CA ALA A 130 0.12 -1.19 8.34
C ALA A 130 0.54 -2.56 8.88
N LEU A 131 1.04 -2.62 10.12
CA LEU A 131 1.31 -3.89 10.78
C LEU A 131 0.03 -4.68 11.05
N GLY A 132 -1.04 -4.02 11.50
CA GLY A 132 -2.32 -4.65 11.75
C GLY A 132 -2.90 -5.36 10.53
N ILE A 133 -2.86 -4.73 9.35
CA ILE A 133 -3.33 -5.39 8.12
C ILE A 133 -2.39 -6.52 7.68
N SER A 134 -1.09 -6.38 7.87
CA SER A 134 -0.12 -7.42 7.52
C SER A 134 -0.22 -8.68 8.40
N GLU A 135 -0.78 -8.56 9.59
CA GLU A 135 -1.06 -9.69 10.49
C GLU A 135 -2.31 -10.48 10.06
N GLN A 136 -3.22 -9.86 9.33
CA GLN A 136 -4.50 -10.43 8.96
C GLN A 136 -4.56 -10.93 7.50
N THR A 137 -3.70 -10.42 6.64
CA THR A 137 -3.71 -10.69 5.20
C THR A 137 -2.31 -10.87 4.64
N ASP A 138 -2.23 -11.36 3.40
CA ASP A 138 -0.96 -11.43 2.65
C ASP A 138 -0.69 -10.17 1.81
N SER A 139 -1.41 -9.08 2.08
CA SER A 139 -1.24 -7.81 1.38
C SER A 139 0.17 -7.23 1.58
N LEU A 140 0.62 -6.45 0.61
CA LEU A 140 1.85 -5.66 0.70
C LEU A 140 1.49 -4.22 1.03
N THR A 141 2.04 -3.69 2.13
CA THR A 141 1.76 -2.32 2.55
C THR A 141 3.03 -1.47 2.58
N ILE A 142 2.97 -0.32 1.93
CA ILE A 142 3.99 0.72 1.97
C ILE A 142 3.52 1.80 2.95
N VAL A 143 4.41 2.23 3.84
CA VAL A 143 4.18 3.37 4.73
C VAL A 143 5.19 4.45 4.38
N VAL A 144 4.69 5.65 4.15
CA VAL A 144 5.52 6.86 4.09
C VAL A 144 5.36 7.59 5.41
N SER A 145 6.48 7.88 6.07
CA SER A 145 6.49 8.64 7.33
C SER A 145 6.55 10.14 7.04
N GLU A 146 5.87 10.91 7.85
CA GLU A 146 5.90 12.38 7.83
C GLU A 146 7.08 12.98 8.63
N GLU A 147 7.88 12.14 9.30
CA GLU A 147 9.07 12.53 10.06
C GLU A 147 10.36 12.54 9.22
#